data_158dc02682c635686f2f708dbbb976d7
#
_entry.id   158dc02682c635686f2f708dbbb976d7
#
_cell.length_a   1.000
_cell.length_b   1.000
_cell.length_c   1.000
_cell.angle_alpha   90.00
_cell.angle_beta   90.00
_cell.angle_gamma   90.00
#
_symmetry.space_group_name_H-M   'P 1'
#
loop_
_entity.id
_entity.type
_entity.pdbx_description
1 polymer ?
#
loop_
_entity_poly.entity_id
_entity_poly.type
_entity_poly.pdbx_seq_one_letter_code
_entity_poly.pdbx_strand_id
1 'polypeptide(L)'
;MARGEQTRHAILDAAERLIAEQGIRVPLRDIALAAGQRNNSAVNYHFRNRQDLIDAIVVRRLEPMECERRLLLEGLDADQRIDVDVLLRVMVLPLLHVDSAYYARFLHAAAHYLRTDTDQTPNSVWPDVMDGLARAVPTTDHASRHRRVGAVATAMFALLADREHRAQNEPGTAATAEELIAMLGAMLTAPLPAAMAGASPRTADTRRRSAPARPA
;
A
#
# COMPACT_ATOMS: atom_id res chain seq x y z
N MET A 1 6.05 21.15 23.78
CA MET A 1 6.87 20.21 22.98
C MET A 1 8.32 20.68 22.97
N ALA A 2 9.29 19.78 23.10
CA ALA A 2 10.70 20.14 23.02
C ALA A 2 11.04 20.61 21.60
N ARG A 3 11.96 21.56 21.46
CA ARG A 3 12.40 22.14 20.17
C ARG A 3 12.80 21.06 19.12
N GLY A 4 13.37 19.95 19.60
CA GLY A 4 13.73 18.82 18.75
C GLY A 4 12.53 18.11 18.10
N GLU A 5 11.42 17.97 18.81
CA GLU A 5 10.19 17.35 18.26
C GLU A 5 9.53 18.24 17.21
N GLN A 6 9.51 19.56 17.42
CA GLN A 6 9.02 20.51 16.42
C GLN A 6 9.84 20.42 15.13
N THR A 7 11.18 20.36 15.25
CA THR A 7 12.06 20.18 14.08
C THR A 7 11.80 18.86 13.38
N ARG A 8 11.63 17.75 14.13
CA ARG A 8 11.31 16.44 13.58
C ARG A 8 9.99 16.46 12.80
N HIS A 9 8.94 17.05 13.34
CA HIS A 9 7.65 17.19 12.65
C HIS A 9 7.76 18.04 11.38
N ALA A 10 8.45 19.19 11.45
CA ALA A 10 8.67 20.02 10.28
C ALA A 10 9.41 19.29 9.14
N ILE A 11 10.38 18.41 9.48
CA ILE A 11 11.08 17.58 8.51
C ILE A 11 10.13 16.55 7.91
N LEU A 12 9.27 15.89 8.70
CA LEU A 12 8.30 14.92 8.21
C LEU A 12 7.29 15.57 7.25
N ASP A 13 6.77 16.75 7.59
CA ASP A 13 5.82 17.49 6.75
C ASP A 13 6.46 17.95 5.43
N ALA A 14 7.68 18.47 5.49
CA ALA A 14 8.42 18.86 4.29
C ALA A 14 8.75 17.66 3.40
N ALA A 15 9.13 16.52 3.99
CA ALA A 15 9.44 15.30 3.27
C ALA A 15 8.20 14.71 2.60
N GLU A 16 7.09 14.60 3.32
CA GLU A 16 5.81 14.12 2.79
C GLU A 16 5.40 14.94 1.56
N ARG A 17 5.39 16.28 1.68
CA ARG A 17 5.06 17.17 0.58
C ARG A 17 6.02 17.07 -0.60
N LEU A 18 7.32 17.18 -0.37
CA LEU A 18 8.30 17.19 -1.46
C LEU A 18 8.39 15.84 -2.17
N ILE A 19 8.25 14.73 -1.47
CA ILE A 19 8.19 13.40 -2.08
C ILE A 19 6.91 13.27 -2.94
N ALA A 20 5.78 13.78 -2.46
CA ALA A 20 4.52 13.79 -3.22
C ALA A 20 4.62 14.64 -4.50
N GLU A 21 5.32 15.76 -4.47
CA GLU A 21 5.44 16.72 -5.59
C GLU A 21 6.55 16.37 -6.59
N GLN A 22 7.68 15.85 -6.11
CA GLN A 22 8.92 15.69 -6.89
C GLN A 22 9.40 14.24 -7.00
N GLY A 23 8.70 13.33 -6.31
CA GLY A 23 9.03 11.91 -6.27
C GLY A 23 10.06 11.54 -5.20
N ILE A 24 10.27 10.23 -5.06
CA ILE A 24 11.06 9.64 -3.96
C ILE A 24 12.53 10.05 -3.95
N ARG A 25 13.07 10.53 -5.06
CA ARG A 25 14.49 10.88 -5.20
C ARG A 25 14.83 12.31 -4.76
N VAL A 26 13.87 13.09 -4.26
CA VAL A 26 14.10 14.45 -3.76
C VAL A 26 15.29 14.46 -2.78
N PRO A 27 16.28 15.41 -2.92
CA PRO A 27 17.45 15.43 -2.07
C PRO A 27 17.10 15.74 -0.61
N LEU A 28 17.77 15.08 0.36
CA LEU A 28 17.57 15.36 1.80
C LEU A 28 17.90 16.81 2.17
N ARG A 29 18.80 17.45 1.41
CA ARG A 29 19.11 18.87 1.59
C ARG A 29 17.90 19.76 1.30
N ASP A 30 17.13 19.44 0.26
CA ASP A 30 15.96 20.23 -0.13
C ASP A 30 14.82 20.04 0.90
N ILE A 31 14.68 18.81 1.42
CA ILE A 31 13.78 18.52 2.57
C ILE A 31 14.19 19.35 3.79
N ALA A 32 15.48 19.40 4.14
CA ALA A 32 15.98 20.20 5.24
C ALA A 32 15.65 21.69 5.07
N LEU A 33 15.94 22.24 3.90
CA LEU A 33 15.65 23.65 3.59
C LEU A 33 14.15 23.96 3.69
N ALA A 34 13.30 23.09 3.13
CA ALA A 34 11.84 23.23 3.21
C ALA A 34 11.31 23.14 4.64
N ALA A 35 11.99 22.38 5.52
CA ALA A 35 11.71 22.30 6.94
C ALA A 35 12.31 23.47 7.77
N GLY A 36 12.83 24.52 7.11
CA GLY A 36 13.43 25.68 7.77
C GLY A 36 14.81 25.40 8.40
N GLN A 37 15.49 24.31 7.99
CA GLN A 37 16.82 23.96 8.48
C GLN A 37 17.89 24.47 7.53
N ARG A 38 19.06 24.87 8.07
CA ARG A 38 20.15 25.45 7.26
C ARG A 38 20.87 24.43 6.38
N ASN A 39 20.85 23.15 6.79
CA ASN A 39 21.52 22.06 6.07
C ASN A 39 20.89 20.71 6.39
N ASN A 40 21.32 19.65 5.71
CA ASN A 40 20.81 18.29 5.91
C ASN A 40 21.27 17.61 7.22
N SER A 41 22.15 18.22 8.01
CA SER A 41 22.59 17.66 9.31
C SER A 41 21.40 17.46 10.24
N ALA A 42 20.40 18.33 10.20
CA ALA A 42 19.18 18.19 11.00
C ALA A 42 18.38 16.94 10.59
N VAL A 43 18.27 16.63 9.28
CA VAL A 43 17.62 15.42 8.80
C VAL A 43 18.39 14.18 9.27
N ASN A 44 19.73 14.17 9.07
CA ASN A 44 20.58 13.04 9.48
C ASN A 44 20.63 12.84 11.01
N TYR A 45 20.39 13.90 11.79
CA TYR A 45 20.27 13.80 13.26
C TYR A 45 19.00 13.04 13.68
N HIS A 46 17.88 13.26 12.98
CA HIS A 46 16.59 12.66 13.32
C HIS A 46 16.33 11.32 12.62
N PHE A 47 16.93 11.10 11.45
CA PHE A 47 16.67 9.93 10.60
C PHE A 47 18.00 9.40 10.04
N ARG A 48 18.32 8.13 10.29
CA ARG A 48 19.58 7.50 9.89
C ARG A 48 19.77 7.46 8.37
N ASN A 49 18.66 7.32 7.65
CA ASN A 49 18.65 7.20 6.20
C ASN A 49 17.26 7.58 5.64
N ARG A 50 17.12 7.54 4.31
CA ARG A 50 15.85 7.84 3.63
C ARG A 50 14.74 6.86 4.01
N GLN A 51 15.04 5.58 4.20
CA GLN A 51 14.05 4.58 4.60
C GLN A 51 13.46 4.92 5.97
N ASP A 52 14.30 5.24 6.96
CA ASP A 52 13.85 5.67 8.29
C ASP A 52 12.92 6.89 8.22
N LEU A 53 13.20 7.83 7.32
CA LEU A 53 12.34 9.01 7.12
C LEU A 53 10.99 8.62 6.52
N ILE A 54 10.97 7.74 5.52
CA ILE A 54 9.74 7.23 4.90
C ILE A 54 8.91 6.46 5.93
N ASP A 55 9.54 5.53 6.65
CA ASP A 55 8.88 4.72 7.69
C ASP A 55 8.27 5.62 8.78
N ALA A 56 8.98 6.68 9.18
CA ALA A 56 8.49 7.62 10.18
C ALA A 56 7.28 8.46 9.70
N ILE A 57 7.20 8.79 8.39
CA ILE A 57 6.02 9.45 7.82
C ILE A 57 4.83 8.48 7.87
N VAL A 58 5.03 7.22 7.48
CA VAL A 58 3.98 6.19 7.50
C VAL A 58 3.50 5.94 8.92
N VAL A 59 4.41 5.65 9.85
CA VAL A 59 4.09 5.33 11.26
C VAL A 59 3.30 6.47 11.93
N ARG A 60 3.60 7.73 11.62
CA ARG A 60 2.86 8.88 12.16
C ARG A 60 1.36 8.84 11.82
N ARG A 61 1.00 8.25 10.67
CA ARG A 61 -0.38 8.17 10.16
C ARG A 61 -1.06 6.86 10.51
N LEU A 62 -0.31 5.82 10.89
CA LEU A 62 -0.85 4.48 11.11
C LEU A 62 -1.83 4.41 12.28
N GLU A 63 -1.49 4.95 13.43
CA GLU A 63 -2.32 4.82 14.64
C GLU A 63 -3.74 5.40 14.46
N PRO A 64 -3.92 6.63 13.94
CA PRO A 64 -5.26 7.15 13.63
C PRO A 64 -6.01 6.29 12.62
N MET A 65 -5.35 5.81 11.57
CA MET A 65 -5.97 4.95 10.55
C MET A 65 -6.40 3.59 11.11
N GLU A 66 -5.58 2.96 11.96
CA GLU A 66 -5.94 1.70 12.62
C GLU A 66 -7.09 1.87 13.61
N CYS A 67 -7.17 3.01 14.29
CA CYS A 67 -8.31 3.34 15.14
C CYS A 67 -9.60 3.40 14.31
N GLU A 68 -9.57 4.11 13.18
CA GLU A 68 -10.72 4.22 12.28
C GLU A 68 -11.10 2.87 11.66
N ARG A 69 -10.12 2.06 11.21
CA ARG A 69 -10.38 0.71 10.69
C ARG A 69 -11.11 -0.17 11.70
N ARG A 70 -10.70 -0.13 12.97
CA ARG A 70 -11.38 -0.87 14.04
C ARG A 70 -12.82 -0.41 14.22
N LEU A 71 -13.04 0.90 14.24
CA LEU A 71 -14.40 1.47 14.35
C LEU A 71 -15.30 1.03 13.18
N LEU A 72 -14.75 1.00 11.96
CA LEU A 72 -15.49 0.53 10.78
C LEU A 72 -15.85 -0.96 10.85
N LEU A 73 -15.07 -1.76 11.58
CA LEU A 73 -15.33 -3.19 11.78
C LEU A 73 -16.19 -3.48 13.02
N GLU A 74 -16.36 -2.51 13.92
CA GLU A 74 -17.22 -2.65 15.10
C GLU A 74 -18.68 -2.80 14.70
N GLY A 75 -19.37 -3.75 15.34
CA GLY A 75 -20.78 -3.98 15.09
C GLY A 75 -21.11 -4.77 13.82
N LEU A 76 -20.11 -5.13 13.01
CA LEU A 76 -20.31 -5.98 11.83
C LEU A 76 -20.42 -7.46 12.23
N ASP A 77 -21.37 -8.16 11.61
CA ASP A 77 -21.48 -9.62 11.72
C ASP A 77 -20.41 -10.36 10.88
N ALA A 78 -20.39 -11.69 10.94
CA ALA A 78 -19.40 -12.50 10.28
C ALA A 78 -19.46 -12.40 8.75
N ASP A 79 -20.66 -12.27 8.18
CA ASP A 79 -20.86 -12.18 6.73
C ASP A 79 -20.43 -10.82 6.20
N GLN A 80 -20.76 -9.74 6.92
CA GLN A 80 -20.32 -8.40 6.60
C GLN A 80 -18.79 -8.24 6.66
N ARG A 81 -18.12 -8.93 7.60
CA ARG A 81 -16.65 -8.91 7.76
C ARG A 81 -15.90 -9.59 6.62
N ILE A 82 -16.55 -10.37 5.77
CA ILE A 82 -15.96 -11.00 4.59
C ILE A 82 -16.45 -10.39 3.28
N ASP A 83 -17.35 -9.43 3.35
CA ASP A 83 -17.86 -8.69 2.20
C ASP A 83 -16.76 -7.82 1.59
N VAL A 84 -16.56 -7.92 0.28
CA VAL A 84 -15.47 -7.21 -0.44
C VAL A 84 -15.62 -5.70 -0.36
N ASP A 85 -16.84 -5.19 -0.48
CA ASP A 85 -17.12 -3.77 -0.44
C ASP A 85 -16.81 -3.19 0.95
N VAL A 86 -17.21 -3.91 2.01
CA VAL A 86 -16.91 -3.55 3.39
C VAL A 86 -15.39 -3.55 3.64
N LEU A 87 -14.69 -4.59 3.21
CA LEU A 87 -13.23 -4.68 3.38
C LEU A 87 -12.49 -3.57 2.62
N LEU A 88 -12.96 -3.24 1.42
CA LEU A 88 -12.39 -2.13 0.65
C LEU A 88 -12.68 -0.77 1.30
N ARG A 89 -13.85 -0.57 1.91
CA ARG A 89 -14.15 0.63 2.72
C ARG A 89 -13.18 0.76 3.88
N VAL A 90 -12.97 -0.31 4.64
CA VAL A 90 -12.01 -0.35 5.76
C VAL A 90 -10.58 -0.03 5.30
N MET A 91 -10.23 -0.38 4.07
CA MET A 91 -8.93 -0.09 3.50
C MET A 91 -8.79 1.35 2.98
N VAL A 92 -9.82 1.84 2.27
CA VAL A 92 -9.77 3.11 1.50
C VAL A 92 -10.14 4.32 2.35
N LEU A 93 -11.21 4.25 3.16
CA LEU A 93 -11.74 5.43 3.87
C LEU A 93 -10.71 6.07 4.81
N PRO A 94 -9.96 5.31 5.65
CA PRO A 94 -8.96 5.92 6.52
C PRO A 94 -7.85 6.67 5.76
N LEU A 95 -7.52 6.22 4.53
CA LEU A 95 -6.56 6.92 3.68
C LEU A 95 -7.12 8.23 3.11
N LEU A 96 -8.41 8.29 2.87
CA LEU A 96 -9.10 9.51 2.40
C LEU A 96 -9.30 10.54 3.52
N HIS A 97 -9.35 10.10 4.78
CA HIS A 97 -9.58 10.94 5.95
C HIS A 97 -8.29 11.42 6.61
N VAL A 98 -7.12 11.04 6.08
CA VAL A 98 -5.84 11.55 6.60
C VAL A 98 -5.80 13.07 6.47
N ASP A 99 -5.49 13.76 7.58
CA ASP A 99 -5.27 15.21 7.58
C ASP A 99 -3.94 15.55 6.90
N SER A 100 -3.93 15.44 5.58
CA SER A 100 -2.83 15.81 4.70
C SER A 100 -3.31 15.96 3.27
N ALA A 101 -2.82 16.99 2.60
CA ALA A 101 -3.04 17.24 1.18
C ALA A 101 -2.02 16.54 0.27
N TYR A 102 -1.14 15.68 0.83
CA TYR A 102 0.01 15.11 0.13
C TYR A 102 0.19 13.61 0.37
N TYR A 103 -0.55 13.01 1.31
CA TYR A 103 -0.24 11.68 1.81
C TYR A 103 -0.48 10.58 0.77
N ALA A 104 -1.56 10.67 -0.01
CA ALA A 104 -1.84 9.65 -1.04
C ALA A 104 -0.79 9.68 -2.16
N ARG A 105 -0.38 10.88 -2.62
CA ARG A 105 0.71 11.02 -3.61
C ARG A 105 2.05 10.58 -3.04
N PHE A 106 2.30 10.87 -1.76
CA PHE A 106 3.48 10.37 -1.06
C PHE A 106 3.52 8.84 -1.04
N LEU A 107 2.43 8.17 -0.64
CA LEU A 107 2.34 6.71 -0.64
C LEU A 107 2.55 6.11 -2.04
N HIS A 108 1.96 6.71 -3.07
CA HIS A 108 2.16 6.30 -4.45
C HIS A 108 3.64 6.43 -4.88
N ALA A 109 4.28 7.57 -4.60
CA ALA A 109 5.68 7.80 -4.92
C ALA A 109 6.63 6.89 -4.12
N ALA A 110 6.27 6.55 -2.89
CA ALA A 110 7.05 5.70 -1.99
C ALA A 110 6.71 4.21 -2.07
N ALA A 111 5.80 3.77 -2.95
CA ALA A 111 5.22 2.42 -2.96
C ALA A 111 6.27 1.28 -2.89
N HIS A 112 7.39 1.42 -3.61
CA HIS A 112 8.50 0.45 -3.59
C HIS A 112 9.38 0.48 -2.32
N TYR A 113 9.19 1.49 -1.48
CA TYR A 113 9.89 1.66 -0.22
C TYR A 113 9.03 1.27 0.98
N LEU A 114 7.71 1.10 0.75
CA LEU A 114 6.80 0.66 1.81
C LEU A 114 7.14 -0.77 2.19
N ARG A 115 7.44 -0.96 3.47
CA ARG A 115 7.77 -2.29 4.01
C ARG A 115 6.48 -2.98 4.41
N THR A 116 6.35 -4.23 4.01
CA THR A 116 5.26 -5.13 4.45
C THR A 116 5.29 -5.34 5.97
N ASP A 117 6.46 -5.16 6.58
CA ASP A 117 6.67 -5.30 8.03
C ASP A 117 6.09 -4.15 8.87
N THR A 118 5.55 -3.09 8.21
CA THR A 118 4.84 -1.99 8.91
C THR A 118 3.54 -2.49 9.55
N ASP A 119 3.12 -3.72 9.22
CA ASP A 119 1.97 -4.41 9.82
C ASP A 119 2.20 -4.86 11.28
N GLN A 120 3.36 -4.60 11.87
CA GLN A 120 3.66 -4.95 13.26
C GLN A 120 3.11 -3.95 14.29
N THR A 121 2.14 -3.12 13.92
CA THR A 121 1.40 -2.34 14.91
C THR A 121 0.60 -3.32 15.79
N PRO A 122 0.83 -3.33 17.11
CA PRO A 122 0.07 -4.19 18.00
C PRO A 122 -1.43 -3.96 17.79
N ASN A 123 -2.18 -5.06 17.61
CA ASN A 123 -3.63 -5.05 17.34
C ASN A 123 -4.03 -4.40 16.00
N SER A 124 -3.17 -4.43 14.97
CA SER A 124 -3.55 -4.04 13.61
C SER A 124 -4.61 -5.00 13.07
N VAL A 125 -5.65 -4.44 12.45
CA VAL A 125 -6.67 -5.21 11.72
C VAL A 125 -6.28 -5.43 10.25
N TRP A 126 -5.17 -4.83 9.82
CA TRP A 126 -4.69 -4.91 8.44
C TRP A 126 -4.50 -6.33 7.91
N PRO A 127 -3.87 -7.27 8.65
CA PRO A 127 -3.73 -8.65 8.20
C PRO A 127 -5.08 -9.32 7.90
N ASP A 128 -6.08 -9.14 8.75
CA ASP A 128 -7.41 -9.72 8.57
C ASP A 128 -8.13 -9.16 7.34
N VAL A 129 -8.02 -7.85 7.11
CA VAL A 129 -8.55 -7.18 5.91
C VAL A 129 -7.88 -7.72 4.65
N MET A 130 -6.56 -7.82 4.64
CA MET A 130 -5.81 -8.33 3.48
C MET A 130 -6.12 -9.80 3.19
N ASP A 131 -6.26 -10.63 4.21
CA ASP A 131 -6.67 -12.03 4.07
C ASP A 131 -8.11 -12.16 3.55
N GLY A 132 -9.01 -11.31 4.02
CA GLY A 132 -10.38 -11.22 3.52
C GLY A 132 -10.43 -10.88 2.03
N LEU A 133 -9.73 -9.83 1.61
CA LEU A 133 -9.62 -9.44 0.22
C LEU A 133 -8.95 -10.52 -0.65
N ALA A 134 -7.94 -11.20 -0.12
CA ALA A 134 -7.29 -12.29 -0.83
C ALA A 134 -8.24 -13.48 -1.08
N ARG A 135 -9.14 -13.78 -0.14
CA ARG A 135 -10.16 -14.83 -0.31
C ARG A 135 -11.18 -14.51 -1.40
N ALA A 136 -11.46 -13.24 -1.62
CA ALA A 136 -12.41 -12.79 -2.65
C ALA A 136 -11.88 -12.94 -4.09
N VAL A 137 -10.58 -13.14 -4.29
CA VAL A 137 -10.02 -13.39 -5.63
C VAL A 137 -10.51 -14.77 -6.12
N PRO A 138 -11.15 -14.87 -7.32
CA PRO A 138 -11.79 -16.11 -7.80
C PRO A 138 -10.75 -17.12 -8.32
N THR A 139 -9.89 -17.62 -7.43
CA THR A 139 -8.87 -18.64 -7.75
C THR A 139 -8.43 -19.40 -6.50
N THR A 140 -8.04 -20.65 -6.68
CA THR A 140 -7.37 -21.46 -5.65
C THR A 140 -5.85 -21.34 -5.73
N ASP A 141 -5.30 -20.82 -6.83
CA ASP A 141 -3.86 -20.62 -6.98
C ASP A 141 -3.36 -19.44 -6.15
N HIS A 142 -2.52 -19.75 -5.16
CA HIS A 142 -1.97 -18.77 -4.22
C HIS A 142 -1.14 -17.68 -4.92
N ALA A 143 -0.35 -18.04 -5.94
CA ALA A 143 0.48 -17.07 -6.66
C ALA A 143 -0.38 -16.07 -7.45
N SER A 144 -1.45 -16.54 -8.11
CA SER A 144 -2.41 -15.68 -8.82
C SER A 144 -3.16 -14.76 -7.86
N ARG A 145 -3.56 -15.28 -6.71
CA ARG A 145 -4.22 -14.50 -5.65
C ARG A 145 -3.30 -13.36 -5.18
N HIS A 146 -2.07 -13.67 -4.85
CA HIS A 146 -1.09 -12.69 -4.38
C HIS A 146 -0.80 -11.60 -5.42
N ARG A 147 -0.62 -12.00 -6.68
CA ARG A 147 -0.44 -11.03 -7.78
C ARG A 147 -1.64 -10.11 -7.95
N ARG A 148 -2.87 -10.64 -7.85
CA ARG A 148 -4.10 -9.85 -7.98
C ARG A 148 -4.22 -8.83 -6.85
N VAL A 149 -4.04 -9.25 -5.60
CA VAL A 149 -4.08 -8.36 -4.43
C VAL A 149 -3.01 -7.27 -4.55
N GLY A 150 -1.79 -7.62 -4.95
CA GLY A 150 -0.72 -6.66 -5.19
C GLY A 150 -1.04 -5.65 -6.30
N ALA A 151 -1.67 -6.10 -7.39
CA ALA A 151 -2.10 -5.21 -8.47
C ALA A 151 -3.21 -4.25 -8.01
N VAL A 152 -4.18 -4.72 -7.22
CA VAL A 152 -5.24 -3.89 -6.64
C VAL A 152 -4.66 -2.86 -5.66
N ALA A 153 -3.72 -3.25 -4.81
CA ALA A 153 -3.04 -2.32 -3.90
C ALA A 153 -2.26 -1.24 -4.66
N THR A 154 -1.56 -1.60 -5.74
CA THR A 154 -0.87 -0.63 -6.60
C THR A 154 -1.85 0.34 -7.26
N ALA A 155 -2.96 -0.18 -7.81
CA ALA A 155 -4.00 0.64 -8.41
C ALA A 155 -4.65 1.58 -7.38
N MET A 156 -4.89 1.11 -6.16
CA MET A 156 -5.43 1.92 -5.07
C MET A 156 -4.56 3.14 -4.79
N PHE A 157 -3.25 2.97 -4.62
CA PHE A 157 -2.37 4.11 -4.38
C PHE A 157 -2.34 5.10 -5.54
N ALA A 158 -2.37 4.60 -6.79
CA ALA A 158 -2.42 5.46 -7.98
C ALA A 158 -3.74 6.25 -8.06
N LEU A 159 -4.87 5.59 -7.83
CA LEU A 159 -6.20 6.23 -7.85
C LEU A 159 -6.38 7.24 -6.73
N LEU A 160 -5.90 6.94 -5.52
CA LEU A 160 -5.92 7.87 -4.39
C LEU A 160 -5.04 9.09 -4.66
N ALA A 161 -3.87 8.90 -5.27
CA ALA A 161 -2.97 9.99 -5.64
C ALA A 161 -3.57 10.89 -6.74
N ASP A 162 -4.22 10.31 -7.76
CA ASP A 162 -4.93 11.07 -8.80
C ASP A 162 -6.10 11.86 -8.19
N ARG A 163 -6.89 11.23 -7.33
CA ARG A 163 -7.98 11.90 -6.61
C ARG A 163 -7.49 13.10 -5.79
N GLU A 164 -6.41 12.91 -5.01
CA GLU A 164 -5.81 13.97 -4.21
C GLU A 164 -5.31 15.13 -5.10
N HIS A 165 -4.65 14.80 -6.22
CA HIS A 165 -4.18 15.79 -7.19
C HIS A 165 -5.35 16.58 -7.81
N ARG A 166 -6.41 15.90 -8.26
CA ARG A 166 -7.59 16.56 -8.85
C ARG A 166 -8.34 17.40 -7.84
N ALA A 167 -8.51 16.92 -6.62
CA ALA A 167 -9.17 17.69 -5.56
C ALA A 167 -8.51 19.05 -5.30
N GLN A 168 -7.18 19.14 -5.51
CA GLN A 168 -6.43 20.38 -5.34
C GLN A 168 -6.44 21.28 -6.58
N ASN A 169 -6.39 20.71 -7.77
CA ASN A 169 -6.13 21.46 -9.02
C ASN A 169 -7.36 21.58 -9.91
N GLU A 170 -8.33 20.66 -9.81
CA GLU A 170 -9.51 20.54 -10.66
C GLU A 170 -10.77 20.27 -9.81
N PRO A 171 -11.26 21.23 -9.01
CA PRO A 171 -12.40 21.01 -8.12
C PRO A 171 -13.60 20.43 -8.86
N GLY A 172 -14.17 19.35 -8.31
CA GLY A 172 -15.34 18.66 -8.88
C GLY A 172 -15.01 17.53 -9.88
N THR A 173 -13.75 17.30 -10.22
CA THR A 173 -13.36 16.19 -11.13
C THR A 173 -12.79 14.97 -10.39
N ALA A 174 -12.54 15.10 -9.09
CA ALA A 174 -12.00 14.02 -8.28
C ALA A 174 -13.03 12.90 -8.08
N ALA A 175 -12.62 11.64 -8.30
CA ALA A 175 -13.48 10.48 -8.07
C ALA A 175 -13.97 10.42 -6.62
N THR A 176 -15.20 9.97 -6.42
CA THR A 176 -15.76 9.75 -5.09
C THR A 176 -15.16 8.50 -4.43
N ALA A 177 -15.32 8.38 -3.10
CA ALA A 177 -14.90 7.16 -2.39
C ALA A 177 -15.61 5.91 -2.96
N GLU A 178 -16.91 6.02 -3.25
CA GLU A 178 -17.73 4.95 -3.80
C GLU A 178 -17.24 4.47 -5.18
N GLU A 179 -16.88 5.42 -6.07
CA GLU A 179 -16.32 5.09 -7.38
C GLU A 179 -14.97 4.35 -7.25
N LEU A 180 -14.11 4.79 -6.34
CA LEU A 180 -12.83 4.12 -6.08
C LEU A 180 -13.04 2.69 -5.56
N ILE A 181 -13.93 2.51 -4.60
CA ILE A 181 -14.24 1.21 -4.01
C ILE A 181 -14.82 0.27 -5.06
N ALA A 182 -15.77 0.75 -5.88
CA ALA A 182 -16.36 -0.03 -6.96
C ALA A 182 -15.32 -0.48 -8.01
N MET A 183 -14.41 0.42 -8.41
CA MET A 183 -13.33 0.09 -9.34
C MET A 183 -12.37 -0.98 -8.77
N LEU A 184 -11.94 -0.82 -7.51
CA LEU A 184 -11.06 -1.77 -6.85
C LEU A 184 -11.72 -3.12 -6.63
N GLY A 185 -13.02 -3.15 -6.28
CA GLY A 185 -13.83 -4.35 -6.15
C GLY A 185 -13.93 -5.12 -7.47
N ALA A 186 -14.24 -4.41 -8.57
CA ALA A 186 -14.27 -5.00 -9.89
C ALA A 186 -12.91 -5.58 -10.32
N MET A 187 -11.80 -4.90 -10.03
CA MET A 187 -10.46 -5.41 -10.28
C MET A 187 -10.14 -6.66 -9.47
N LEU A 188 -10.56 -6.70 -8.21
CA LEU A 188 -10.29 -7.82 -7.31
C LEU A 188 -11.05 -9.08 -7.74
N THR A 189 -12.34 -8.93 -8.07
CA THR A 189 -13.26 -10.03 -8.34
C THR A 189 -13.34 -10.43 -9.81
N ALA A 190 -12.71 -9.70 -10.74
CA ALA A 190 -12.72 -10.02 -12.16
C ALA A 190 -12.26 -11.46 -12.42
N PRO A 191 -12.94 -12.20 -13.33
CA PRO A 191 -12.55 -13.55 -13.71
C PRO A 191 -11.09 -13.62 -14.16
N LEU A 192 -10.42 -14.73 -13.84
CA LEU A 192 -9.07 -14.99 -14.36
C LEU A 192 -9.17 -15.61 -15.76
N PRO A 193 -8.25 -15.27 -16.70
CA PRO A 193 -8.19 -15.93 -18.00
C PRO A 193 -8.06 -17.46 -17.85
N ALA A 194 -8.79 -18.23 -18.64
CA ALA A 194 -8.86 -19.70 -18.56
C ALA A 194 -7.48 -20.39 -18.67
N ALA A 195 -6.51 -19.76 -19.33
CA ALA A 195 -5.13 -20.26 -19.43
C ALA A 195 -4.37 -20.31 -18.09
N MET A 196 -4.85 -19.60 -17.05
CA MET A 196 -4.23 -19.58 -15.74
C MET A 196 -4.94 -20.50 -14.70
N ALA A 197 -6.10 -21.04 -15.05
CA ALA A 197 -6.85 -21.93 -14.17
C ALA A 197 -6.38 -23.40 -14.23
N GLY A 198 -5.48 -23.76 -15.14
CA GLY A 198 -5.16 -25.15 -15.46
C GLY A 198 -3.68 -25.52 -15.49
N ALA A 199 -2.76 -24.74 -14.94
CA ALA A 199 -1.36 -25.13 -14.87
C ALA A 199 -1.10 -26.09 -13.68
N SER A 200 -1.57 -27.33 -13.78
CA SER A 200 -0.99 -28.44 -12.99
C SER A 200 0.48 -28.61 -13.39
N PRO A 201 1.39 -28.82 -12.44
CA PRO A 201 2.80 -29.07 -12.76
C PRO A 201 2.87 -30.34 -13.60
N ARG A 202 3.36 -30.22 -14.85
CA ARG A 202 3.71 -31.37 -15.67
C ARG A 202 4.77 -32.16 -14.89
N THR A 203 4.37 -33.33 -14.38
CA THR A 203 5.30 -34.34 -13.90
C THR A 203 6.26 -34.68 -15.04
N ALA A 204 7.53 -34.38 -14.85
CA ALA A 204 8.60 -34.78 -15.75
C ALA A 204 8.66 -36.31 -15.75
N ASP A 205 8.11 -36.92 -16.80
CA ASP A 205 8.24 -38.38 -17.10
C ASP A 205 9.70 -38.64 -17.47
N THR A 206 10.47 -39.05 -16.46
CA THR A 206 11.85 -39.48 -16.64
C THR A 206 11.83 -40.89 -17.19
N ARG A 207 11.53 -41.06 -18.49
CA ARG A 207 11.80 -42.33 -19.20
C ARG A 207 13.30 -42.54 -19.25
N ARG A 208 13.80 -43.38 -18.36
CA ARG A 208 15.10 -44.05 -18.46
C ARG A 208 15.18 -44.76 -19.81
N ARG A 209 16.00 -44.23 -20.71
CA ARG A 209 16.46 -44.97 -21.88
C ARG A 209 17.46 -46.02 -21.40
N SER A 210 17.01 -47.26 -21.35
CA SER A 210 17.87 -48.44 -21.26
C SER A 210 18.73 -48.55 -22.50
N ALA A 211 20.03 -48.49 -22.38
CA ALA A 211 20.97 -48.78 -23.47
C ALA A 211 21.05 -50.32 -23.68
N PRO A 212 21.07 -50.82 -24.92
CA PRO A 212 21.29 -52.24 -25.18
C PRO A 212 22.77 -52.57 -25.01
N ALA A 213 23.03 -53.70 -24.33
CA ALA A 213 24.34 -54.32 -24.25
C ALA A 213 24.81 -54.81 -25.62
N ARG A 214 26.10 -54.59 -25.95
CA ARG A 214 26.78 -55.24 -27.09
C ARG A 214 27.29 -56.64 -26.66
N PRO A 215 27.14 -57.69 -27.45
CA PRO A 215 27.83 -58.96 -27.25
C PRO A 215 29.26 -58.93 -27.79
N ALA A 216 30.07 -59.85 -27.30
CA ALA A 216 31.50 -60.08 -27.40
C ALA A 216 32.11 -60.05 -28.79
#